data_dd923d3cc9be4dc2ece49465bd6db2ba
#
_entry.id   dd923d3cc9be4dc2ece49465bd6db2ba
#
_cell.length_a   1.000
_cell.length_b   1.000
_cell.length_c   1.000
_cell.angle_alpha   90.00
_cell.angle_beta   90.00
_cell.angle_gamma   90.00
#
_symmetry.space_group_name_H-M   'P 1'
#
loop_
_entity.id
_entity.type
_entity.pdbx_description
1 polymer ?
#
loop_
_entity_poly.entity_id
_entity_poly.type
_entity_poly.pdbx_seq_one_letter_code
_entity_poly.pdbx_strand_id
1 'polypeptide(L)'
;MFFTKDIGIDLGTANTLIFMKGKGIIMREPSVVAVDVRSDSVKFVGQEAKDVIGRTPGSIVAVRPLKDGVIADFDITTSMLQLFIKKALGNSIFVRPRVVICIPSGVTEVERRAVKEATQKAGAKYVSII
;
A
#
# COMPACT_ATOMS: atom_id res chain seq x y z
N MET A 1 3.94 -17.84 21.19
CA MET A 1 3.97 -18.49 19.86
C MET A 1 3.74 -17.45 18.79
N PHE A 2 4.58 -17.45 17.79
CA PHE A 2 4.47 -16.50 16.68
C PHE A 2 3.70 -17.17 15.56
N PHE A 3 2.67 -16.50 15.09
CA PHE A 3 1.93 -16.98 13.93
C PHE A 3 2.36 -16.19 12.71
N THR A 4 2.73 -16.90 11.65
CA THR A 4 3.05 -16.29 10.38
C THR A 4 1.76 -16.20 9.58
N LYS A 5 1.42 -15.01 9.12
CA LYS A 5 0.30 -14.81 8.23
C LYS A 5 0.82 -14.67 6.80
N ASP A 6 0.08 -15.24 5.87
CA ASP A 6 0.40 -15.11 4.44
C ASP A 6 -0.55 -14.07 3.85
N ILE A 7 0.01 -13.02 3.29
CA ILE A 7 -0.73 -11.91 2.73
C ILE A 7 -0.37 -11.74 1.26
N GLY A 8 -1.38 -11.59 0.42
CA GLY A 8 -1.19 -11.22 -0.97
C GLY A 8 -1.68 -9.79 -1.19
N ILE A 9 -0.93 -9.01 -1.95
CA ILE A 9 -1.29 -7.64 -2.29
C ILE A 9 -1.28 -7.48 -3.79
N ASP A 10 -2.40 -7.00 -4.34
CA ASP A 10 -2.51 -6.67 -5.75
C ASP A 10 -2.61 -5.16 -5.88
N LEU A 11 -1.53 -4.53 -6.36
CA LEU A 11 -1.48 -3.09 -6.60
C LEU A 11 -2.09 -2.78 -7.95
N GLY A 12 -3.35 -2.37 -7.94
CA GLY A 12 -4.06 -2.00 -9.15
C GLY A 12 -4.14 -0.49 -9.34
N THR A 13 -4.41 -0.06 -10.56
CA THR A 13 -4.55 1.36 -10.89
C THR A 13 -5.71 2.00 -10.12
N ALA A 14 -6.85 1.35 -10.11
CA ALA A 14 -8.06 1.87 -9.45
C ALA A 14 -8.14 1.44 -7.98
N ASN A 15 -7.86 0.17 -7.72
CA ASN A 15 -8.01 -0.41 -6.39
C ASN A 15 -6.83 -1.28 -6.03
N THR A 16 -6.51 -1.29 -4.74
CA THR A 16 -5.54 -2.22 -4.16
C THR A 16 -6.31 -3.26 -3.37
N LEU A 17 -6.01 -4.53 -3.61
CA LEU A 17 -6.64 -5.64 -2.92
C LEU A 17 -5.63 -6.30 -2.00
N ILE A 18 -6.08 -6.65 -0.80
CA ILE A 18 -5.26 -7.41 0.14
C ILE A 18 -5.99 -8.69 0.51
N PHE A 19 -5.29 -9.80 0.32
CA PHE A 19 -5.78 -11.15 0.62
C PHE A 19 -5.05 -11.67 1.83
N MET A 20 -5.73 -12.46 2.63
CA MET A 20 -5.10 -13.18 3.73
C MET A 20 -5.45 -14.65 3.60
N LYS A 21 -4.44 -15.51 3.67
CA LYS A 21 -4.64 -16.96 3.59
C LYS A 21 -5.64 -17.42 4.66
N GLY A 22 -6.65 -18.14 4.25
CA GLY A 22 -7.69 -18.62 5.13
C GLY A 22 -8.86 -17.67 5.35
N LYS A 23 -8.73 -16.42 4.92
CA LYS A 23 -9.79 -15.42 5.07
C LYS A 23 -10.27 -14.81 3.76
N GLY A 24 -9.51 -14.97 2.67
CA GLY A 24 -9.84 -14.37 1.40
C GLY A 24 -9.48 -12.90 1.35
N ILE A 25 -10.27 -12.10 0.65
CA ILE A 25 -10.03 -10.65 0.54
C ILE A 25 -10.40 -9.99 1.84
N ILE A 26 -9.42 -9.37 2.51
CA ILE A 26 -9.66 -8.68 3.77
C ILE A 26 -9.73 -7.17 3.62
N MET A 27 -9.19 -6.63 2.52
CA MET A 27 -9.25 -5.21 2.23
C MET A 27 -9.38 -4.99 0.73
N ARG A 28 -10.22 -4.05 0.38
CA ARG A 28 -10.35 -3.53 -0.97
C ARG A 28 -10.42 -2.02 -0.84
N GLU A 29 -9.37 -1.34 -1.26
CA GLU A 29 -9.25 0.09 -1.09
C GLU A 29 -8.92 0.77 -2.40
N PRO A 30 -9.48 1.96 -2.66
CA PRO A 30 -9.05 2.71 -3.83
C PRO A 30 -7.56 3.06 -3.74
N SER A 31 -6.86 2.97 -4.86
CA SER A 31 -5.44 3.29 -4.94
C SER A 31 -5.26 4.80 -5.04
N VAL A 32 -5.54 5.47 -3.94
CA VAL A 32 -5.46 6.93 -3.85
C VAL A 32 -4.93 7.32 -2.48
N VAL A 33 -4.19 8.42 -2.46
CA VAL A 33 -3.69 8.99 -1.21
C VAL A 33 -4.10 10.45 -1.11
N ALA A 34 -4.21 10.94 0.11
CA ALA A 34 -4.38 12.36 0.40
C ALA A 34 -3.06 12.89 0.93
N VAL A 35 -2.48 13.84 0.21
CA VAL A 35 -1.19 14.44 0.53
C VAL A 35 -1.41 15.84 1.02
N ASP A 36 -0.78 16.19 2.15
CA ASP A 36 -0.72 17.56 2.62
C ASP A 36 0.45 18.26 1.92
N VAL A 37 0.15 19.17 1.02
CA VAL A 37 1.18 19.85 0.24
C VAL A 37 2.06 20.76 1.07
N ARG A 38 1.59 21.21 2.24
CA ARG A 38 2.40 22.06 3.12
C ARG A 38 3.50 21.28 3.82
N SER A 39 3.20 20.05 4.25
CA SER A 39 4.18 19.20 4.92
C SER A 39 4.78 18.17 3.98
N ASP A 40 4.29 18.09 2.73
CA ASP A 40 4.72 17.13 1.72
C ASP A 40 4.65 15.69 2.26
N SER A 41 3.55 15.37 2.94
CA SER A 41 3.39 14.07 3.57
C SER A 41 2.05 13.45 3.23
N VAL A 42 2.05 12.10 3.14
CA VAL A 42 0.83 11.33 2.97
C VAL A 42 0.10 11.28 4.30
N LYS A 43 -1.14 11.75 4.32
CA LYS A 43 -1.96 11.79 5.54
C LYS A 43 -2.96 10.65 5.61
N PHE A 44 -3.57 10.32 4.48
CA PHE A 44 -4.61 9.29 4.42
C PHE A 44 -4.42 8.46 3.16
N VAL A 45 -4.89 7.22 3.20
CA VAL A 45 -4.85 6.31 2.05
C VAL A 45 -6.21 5.66 1.87
N GLY A 46 -6.47 5.22 0.65
CA GLY A 46 -7.66 4.44 0.35
C GLY A 46 -8.96 5.21 0.51
N GLN A 47 -9.94 4.57 1.09
CA GLN A 47 -11.27 5.15 1.25
C GLN A 47 -11.24 6.39 2.15
N GLU A 48 -10.41 6.39 3.19
CA GLU A 48 -10.27 7.57 4.05
C GLU A 48 -9.73 8.76 3.28
N ALA A 49 -8.75 8.53 2.39
CA ALA A 49 -8.23 9.59 1.54
C ALA A 49 -9.33 10.17 0.65
N LYS A 50 -10.12 9.29 0.05
CA LYS A 50 -11.21 9.70 -0.82
C LYS A 50 -12.24 10.53 -0.07
N ASP A 51 -12.57 10.13 1.14
CA ASP A 51 -13.55 10.83 1.98
C ASP A 51 -13.05 12.22 2.39
N VAL A 52 -11.79 12.31 2.80
CA VAL A 52 -11.19 13.57 3.26
C VAL A 52 -11.09 14.57 2.13
N ILE A 53 -10.71 14.15 0.94
CA ILE A 53 -10.55 15.02 -0.23
C ILE A 53 -11.85 15.76 -0.54
N GLY A 54 -12.99 15.10 -0.37
CA GLY A 54 -14.28 15.74 -0.64
C GLY A 54 -14.73 16.73 0.42
N ARG A 55 -14.05 16.78 1.57
CA ARG A 55 -14.50 17.57 2.73
C ARG A 55 -13.53 18.63 3.22
N THR A 56 -12.25 18.48 2.89
CA THR A 56 -11.21 19.35 3.44
C THR A 56 -10.66 20.24 2.34
N PRO A 57 -10.99 21.54 2.34
CA PRO A 57 -10.39 22.47 1.40
C PRO A 57 -8.95 22.77 1.81
N GLY A 58 -8.20 23.33 0.89
CA GLY A 58 -6.89 23.88 1.20
C GLY A 58 -5.74 22.99 0.75
N SER A 59 -4.90 22.60 1.69
CA SER A 59 -3.61 21.98 1.39
C SER A 59 -3.65 20.47 1.10
N ILE A 60 -4.80 19.84 1.22
CA ILE A 60 -4.93 18.40 0.99
C ILE A 60 -5.31 18.13 -0.47
N VAL A 61 -4.48 17.36 -1.16
CA VAL A 61 -4.72 17.01 -2.57
C VAL A 61 -4.73 15.51 -2.76
N ALA A 62 -5.50 15.05 -3.74
CA ALA A 62 -5.58 13.66 -4.13
C ALA A 62 -4.44 13.31 -5.07
N VAL A 63 -3.77 12.19 -4.82
CA VAL A 63 -2.77 11.65 -5.73
C VAL A 63 -3.12 10.19 -6.00
N ARG A 64 -3.14 9.82 -7.29
CA ARG A 64 -3.27 8.43 -7.71
C ARG A 64 -1.90 7.97 -8.19
N PRO A 65 -1.19 7.20 -7.35
CA PRO A 65 0.21 6.86 -7.65
C PRO A 65 0.39 5.84 -8.77
N LEU A 66 -0.68 5.13 -9.13
CA LEU A 66 -0.65 4.19 -10.26
C LEU A 66 -1.61 4.69 -11.34
N LYS A 67 -1.13 4.74 -12.58
CA LYS A 67 -1.92 5.16 -13.73
C LYS A 67 -1.67 4.20 -14.89
N ASP A 68 -2.75 3.74 -15.52
CA ASP A 68 -2.68 2.89 -16.70
C ASP A 68 -1.76 1.67 -16.50
N GLY A 69 -1.83 1.06 -15.32
CA GLY A 69 -1.05 -0.12 -15.00
C GLY A 69 0.43 0.14 -14.74
N VAL A 70 0.82 1.39 -14.50
CA VAL A 70 2.21 1.75 -14.22
C VAL A 70 2.30 2.58 -12.95
N ILE A 71 3.44 2.47 -12.26
CA ILE A 71 3.72 3.32 -11.12
C ILE A 71 4.10 4.70 -11.65
N ALA A 72 3.24 5.69 -11.38
CA ALA A 72 3.48 7.07 -11.80
C ALA A 72 4.25 7.87 -10.76
N ASP A 73 4.04 7.56 -9.47
CA ASP A 73 4.77 8.17 -8.37
C ASP A 73 5.24 7.07 -7.43
N PHE A 74 6.53 6.81 -7.46
CA PHE A 74 7.11 5.69 -6.74
C PHE A 74 7.09 5.90 -5.22
N ASP A 75 7.51 7.08 -4.75
CA ASP A 75 7.59 7.35 -3.32
C ASP A 75 6.20 7.32 -2.67
N ILE A 76 5.21 7.87 -3.33
CA ILE A 76 3.84 7.83 -2.83
C ILE A 76 3.30 6.41 -2.86
N THR A 77 3.63 5.63 -3.88
CA THR A 77 3.22 4.21 -3.94
C THR A 77 3.76 3.43 -2.74
N THR A 78 5.05 3.61 -2.41
CA THR A 78 5.63 2.91 -1.26
C THR A 78 5.01 3.34 0.05
N SER A 79 4.72 4.63 0.22
CA SER A 79 4.04 5.13 1.42
C SER A 79 2.63 4.56 1.55
N MET A 80 1.90 4.53 0.44
CA MET A 80 0.56 3.95 0.40
C MET A 80 0.59 2.48 0.79
N LEU A 81 1.52 1.73 0.21
CA LEU A 81 1.68 0.32 0.48
C LEU A 81 1.96 0.05 1.96
N GLN A 82 2.87 0.82 2.56
CA GLN A 82 3.20 0.67 3.98
C GLN A 82 1.97 0.92 4.86
N LEU A 83 1.19 1.94 4.56
CA LEU A 83 0.00 2.26 5.33
C LEU A 83 -1.09 1.19 5.18
N PHE A 84 -1.26 0.63 3.98
CA PHE A 84 -2.19 -0.46 3.78
C PHE A 84 -1.78 -1.72 4.55
N ILE A 85 -0.50 -2.05 4.56
CA ILE A 85 0.01 -3.21 5.29
C ILE A 85 -0.22 -3.03 6.79
N LYS A 86 0.09 -1.86 7.33
CA LYS A 86 -0.14 -1.57 8.75
C LYS A 86 -1.62 -1.68 9.11
N LYS A 87 -2.48 -1.19 8.24
CA LYS A 87 -3.93 -1.27 8.44
C LYS A 87 -4.40 -2.72 8.42
N ALA A 88 -3.87 -3.53 7.50
CA ALA A 88 -4.24 -4.94 7.38
C ALA A 88 -3.78 -5.78 8.58
N LEU A 89 -2.60 -5.46 9.12
CA LEU A 89 -2.06 -6.18 10.28
C LEU A 89 -2.67 -5.71 11.59
N GLY A 90 -3.18 -4.50 11.64
CA GLY A 90 -3.70 -3.92 12.87
C GLY A 90 -2.61 -3.72 13.90
N ASN A 91 -2.92 -4.05 15.16
CA ASN A 91 -1.98 -3.89 16.28
C ASN A 91 -1.19 -5.17 16.60
N SER A 92 -1.08 -6.08 15.63
CA SER A 92 -0.41 -7.36 15.86
C SER A 92 1.10 -7.21 15.77
N ILE A 93 1.73 -6.79 16.84
CA ILE A 93 3.18 -6.56 16.88
C ILE A 93 3.99 -7.86 16.81
N PHE A 94 3.36 -8.99 17.10
CA PHE A 94 4.02 -10.29 17.09
C PHE A 94 3.85 -11.05 15.78
N VAL A 95 3.09 -10.50 14.85
CA VAL A 95 2.84 -11.16 13.58
C VAL A 95 3.76 -10.57 12.52
N ARG A 96 4.54 -11.44 11.88
CA ARG A 96 5.41 -11.05 10.78
C ARG A 96 4.95 -11.81 9.54
N PRO A 97 4.17 -11.19 8.67
CA PRO A 97 3.60 -11.90 7.54
C PRO A 97 4.62 -12.19 6.45
N ARG A 98 4.33 -13.22 5.68
CA ARG A 98 4.93 -13.39 4.37
C ARG A 98 4.03 -12.66 3.39
N VAL A 99 4.61 -11.83 2.57
CA VAL A 99 3.85 -10.97 1.66
C VAL A 99 4.25 -11.27 0.22
N VAL A 100 3.25 -11.52 -0.62
CA VAL A 100 3.43 -11.63 -2.06
C VAL A 100 2.77 -10.42 -2.68
N ILE A 101 3.52 -9.67 -3.47
CA ILE A 101 3.02 -8.45 -4.09
C ILE A 101 2.99 -8.61 -5.60
N CYS A 102 1.82 -8.38 -6.19
CA CYS A 102 1.68 -8.24 -7.63
C CYS A 102 1.83 -6.76 -7.97
N ILE A 103 2.85 -6.41 -8.72
CA ILE A 103 3.09 -5.04 -9.15
C ILE A 103 2.89 -4.92 -10.66
N PRO A 104 2.63 -3.70 -11.15
CA PRO A 104 2.45 -3.49 -12.58
C PRO A 104 3.68 -3.90 -13.38
N SER A 105 3.48 -4.30 -14.63
CA SER A 105 4.56 -4.60 -15.55
C SER A 105 5.35 -3.32 -15.86
N GLY A 106 6.60 -3.46 -16.25
CA GLY A 106 7.44 -2.31 -16.58
C GLY A 106 8.16 -1.69 -15.41
N VAL A 107 8.03 -2.28 -14.22
CA VAL A 107 8.78 -1.82 -13.04
C VAL A 107 10.25 -2.21 -13.18
N THR A 108 11.14 -1.27 -12.89
CA THR A 108 12.58 -1.51 -12.98
C THR A 108 13.07 -2.38 -11.82
N GLU A 109 14.28 -2.94 -11.95
CA GLU A 109 14.91 -3.70 -10.88
C GLU A 109 15.07 -2.87 -9.60
N VAL A 110 15.43 -1.59 -9.75
CA VAL A 110 15.61 -0.68 -8.62
C VAL A 110 14.26 -0.45 -7.91
N GLU A 111 13.22 -0.21 -8.68
CA GLU A 111 11.88 -0.01 -8.14
C GLU A 111 11.35 -1.26 -7.46
N ARG A 112 11.58 -2.42 -8.06
CA ARG A 112 11.18 -3.71 -7.49
C ARG A 112 11.86 -3.94 -6.13
N ARG A 113 13.16 -3.66 -6.04
CA ARG A 113 13.92 -3.78 -4.80
C ARG A 113 13.42 -2.82 -3.74
N ALA A 114 13.10 -1.59 -4.12
CA ALA A 114 12.62 -0.58 -3.18
C ALA A 114 11.21 -0.91 -2.66
N VAL A 115 10.34 -1.49 -3.50
CA VAL A 115 9.04 -1.98 -3.04
C VAL A 115 9.23 -3.09 -2.01
N LYS A 116 10.17 -4.00 -2.25
CA LYS A 116 10.49 -5.07 -1.32
C LYS A 116 10.96 -4.51 0.02
N GLU A 117 11.88 -3.55 -0.01
CA GLU A 117 12.39 -2.93 1.21
C GLU A 117 11.29 -2.18 1.97
N ALA A 118 10.44 -1.45 1.26
CA ALA A 118 9.32 -0.74 1.87
C ALA A 118 8.36 -1.71 2.57
N THR A 119 8.08 -2.84 1.95
CA THR A 119 7.22 -3.87 2.52
C THR A 119 7.83 -4.49 3.76
N GLN A 120 9.14 -4.74 3.74
CA GLN A 120 9.85 -5.26 4.90
C GLN A 120 9.82 -4.27 6.06
N LYS A 121 9.99 -2.98 5.78
CA LYS A 121 9.92 -1.93 6.80
C LYS A 121 8.52 -1.81 7.40
N ALA A 122 7.49 -2.17 6.65
CA ALA A 122 6.12 -2.17 7.17
C ALA A 122 5.84 -3.37 8.09
N GLY A 123 6.77 -4.30 8.22
CA GLY A 123 6.67 -5.43 9.14
C GLY A 123 6.67 -6.80 8.51
N ALA A 124 6.79 -6.92 7.19
CA ALA A 124 6.83 -8.22 6.52
C ALA A 124 8.15 -8.93 6.77
N LYS A 125 8.06 -10.21 7.07
CA LYS A 125 9.25 -11.04 7.28
C LYS A 125 9.87 -11.47 5.95
N TYR A 126 9.02 -11.95 5.05
CA TYR A 126 9.42 -12.39 3.72
C TYR A 126 8.58 -11.66 2.68
N VAL A 127 9.22 -11.20 1.63
CA VAL A 127 8.54 -10.50 0.55
C VAL A 127 8.92 -11.13 -0.79
N SER A 128 7.92 -11.49 -1.56
CA SER A 128 8.09 -11.95 -2.94
C SER A 128 7.33 -11.01 -3.86
N ILE A 129 7.93 -10.63 -4.95
CA ILE A 129 7.31 -9.75 -5.95
C ILE A 129 7.13 -10.53 -7.24
N ILE A 130 5.92 -10.49 -7.76
CA ILE A 130 5.59 -11.16 -9.00
C ILE A 130 5.00 -10.22 -10.03
#